data_2099417f011821f178a6caf20f07e019
#
_entry.id   2099417f011821f178a6caf20f07e019
#
_cell.length_a   1.000
_cell.length_b   1.000
_cell.length_c   1.000
_cell.angle_alpha   90.00
_cell.angle_beta   90.00
_cell.angle_gamma   90.00
#
_symmetry.space_group_name_H-M   'P 1'
#
loop_
_entity.id
_entity.type
_entity.pdbx_description
1 polymer ?
#
loop_
_entity_poly.entity_id
_entity_poly.type
_entity_poly.pdbx_seq_one_letter_code
_entity_poly.pdbx_strand_id
1 'polypeptide(L)'
;MKIKKLYWSASASWYIENDSLFINGVKYSDDIKELFPKFYFMTVKGLSVTELLENYRDKDTNSIIMFIEKLKGEKILVNSLDDLNMLFSSQNRIYKDIDNSGDAVKASPEEREKFTNSALRRKVSNCCFPVKLENIPAGDLINRKSVRIFDKEKKISFHQLSALLSAVREYENKKYLYPSGGGLYPVDIYVFVKENRVENLSQGLYLFIPYENKLAVVDIPEGDFKEAHYFSNRDIHESSAFSVYLVYNAEYSMPKYDGLGYYLGIADGGIISQALTIKAFSEKIGSCIIGEMNFDEISEYFHLSPLQKYLHCIEFGIEKKGL
;
A
#
# COMPACT_ATOMS: atom_id res chain seq x y z
N MET A 1 17.28 -24.47 -0.75
CA MET A 1 16.52 -24.06 -1.96
C MET A 1 15.11 -23.68 -1.48
N LYS A 2 14.69 -22.41 -1.56
CA LYS A 2 13.31 -22.02 -1.21
C LYS A 2 12.35 -22.71 -2.18
N ILE A 3 11.35 -23.42 -1.67
CA ILE A 3 10.30 -24.05 -2.49
C ILE A 3 9.55 -22.93 -3.20
N LYS A 4 9.51 -23.00 -4.54
CA LYS A 4 8.87 -21.98 -5.37
C LYS A 4 7.36 -22.17 -5.31
N LYS A 5 6.64 -21.23 -4.71
CA LYS A 5 5.17 -21.24 -4.63
C LYS A 5 4.56 -20.53 -5.83
N LEU A 6 3.33 -20.93 -6.15
CA LEU A 6 2.48 -20.32 -7.15
C LEU A 6 1.31 -19.62 -6.44
N TYR A 7 0.94 -18.46 -6.94
CA TYR A 7 -0.13 -17.63 -6.42
C TYR A 7 -1.12 -17.29 -7.53
N TRP A 8 -2.38 -17.15 -7.20
CA TRP A 8 -3.37 -16.63 -8.14
C TRP A 8 -3.11 -15.15 -8.41
N SER A 9 -3.05 -14.77 -9.70
CA SER A 9 -2.78 -13.39 -10.10
C SER A 9 -3.92 -12.45 -9.73
N ALA A 10 -3.60 -11.22 -9.34
CA ALA A 10 -4.59 -10.18 -9.10
C ALA A 10 -5.34 -9.74 -10.38
N SER A 11 -4.78 -10.01 -11.57
CA SER A 11 -5.42 -9.72 -12.85
C SER A 11 -6.32 -10.84 -13.37
N ALA A 12 -6.41 -11.96 -12.66
CA ALA A 12 -7.20 -13.11 -13.06
C ALA A 12 -8.50 -13.21 -12.25
N SER A 13 -9.59 -13.53 -12.94
CA SER A 13 -10.91 -13.79 -12.35
C SER A 13 -11.45 -15.12 -12.83
N TRP A 14 -12.35 -15.70 -12.07
CA TRP A 14 -13.08 -16.90 -12.48
C TRP A 14 -14.52 -16.86 -11.99
N TYR A 15 -15.39 -17.55 -12.70
CA TYR A 15 -16.79 -17.72 -12.32
C TYR A 15 -17.35 -19.01 -12.90
N ILE A 16 -18.46 -19.47 -12.34
CA ILE A 16 -19.25 -20.59 -12.89
C ILE A 16 -20.58 -20.01 -13.37
N GLU A 17 -20.89 -20.24 -14.63
CA GLU A 17 -22.16 -19.84 -15.27
C GLU A 17 -22.70 -20.99 -16.11
N ASN A 18 -24.01 -21.28 -15.97
CA ASN A 18 -24.68 -22.38 -16.66
C ASN A 18 -23.88 -23.69 -16.57
N ASP A 19 -23.44 -24.02 -15.36
CA ASP A 19 -22.63 -25.20 -15.03
C ASP A 19 -21.29 -25.31 -15.78
N SER A 20 -20.73 -24.20 -16.25
CA SER A 20 -19.45 -24.13 -16.95
C SER A 20 -18.49 -23.20 -16.20
N LEU A 21 -17.21 -23.63 -16.06
CA LEU A 21 -16.15 -22.80 -15.49
C LEU A 21 -15.55 -21.88 -16.54
N PHE A 22 -15.43 -20.60 -16.17
CA PHE A 22 -14.73 -19.59 -16.95
C PHE A 22 -13.57 -19.02 -16.13
N ILE A 23 -12.39 -18.90 -16.75
CA ILE A 23 -11.25 -18.21 -16.19
C ILE A 23 -10.84 -17.13 -17.20
N ASN A 24 -10.79 -15.87 -16.78
CA ASN A 24 -10.59 -14.70 -17.65
C ASN A 24 -11.50 -14.70 -18.89
N GLY A 25 -12.75 -15.16 -18.74
CA GLY A 25 -13.74 -15.26 -19.82
C GLY A 25 -13.55 -16.45 -20.77
N VAL A 26 -12.52 -17.27 -20.59
CA VAL A 26 -12.29 -18.49 -21.36
C VAL A 26 -12.97 -19.68 -20.67
N LYS A 27 -13.81 -20.41 -21.42
CA LYS A 27 -14.49 -21.61 -20.91
C LYS A 27 -13.50 -22.77 -20.79
N TYR A 28 -13.57 -23.48 -19.65
CA TYR A 28 -12.79 -24.69 -19.36
C TYR A 28 -13.67 -25.94 -19.34
N SER A 29 -13.05 -27.11 -19.54
CA SER A 29 -13.72 -28.40 -19.53
C SER A 29 -14.26 -28.79 -18.15
N ASP A 30 -15.22 -29.72 -18.12
CA ASP A 30 -15.85 -30.18 -16.88
C ASP A 30 -14.85 -30.83 -15.93
N ASP A 31 -13.84 -31.54 -16.43
CA ASP A 31 -12.76 -32.12 -15.61
C ASP A 31 -12.00 -31.05 -14.81
N ILE A 32 -11.77 -29.90 -15.43
CA ILE A 32 -11.12 -28.76 -14.78
C ILE A 32 -12.08 -28.06 -13.82
N LYS A 33 -13.37 -27.95 -14.17
CA LYS A 33 -14.39 -27.37 -13.31
C LYS A 33 -14.48 -28.10 -11.96
N GLU A 34 -14.34 -29.43 -11.94
CA GLU A 34 -14.35 -30.23 -10.72
C GLU A 34 -13.21 -29.90 -9.74
N LEU A 35 -12.15 -29.25 -10.20
CA LEU A 35 -11.06 -28.78 -9.36
C LEU A 35 -11.42 -27.53 -8.55
N PHE A 36 -12.39 -26.76 -9.04
CA PHE A 36 -12.83 -25.50 -8.44
C PHE A 36 -14.02 -25.68 -7.48
N PRO A 37 -14.15 -24.79 -6.47
CA PRO A 37 -13.30 -23.65 -6.11
C PRO A 37 -12.06 -24.01 -5.27
N LYS A 38 -11.87 -25.28 -4.90
CA LYS A 38 -10.77 -25.73 -4.04
C LYS A 38 -9.40 -25.28 -4.59
N PHE A 39 -9.15 -25.48 -5.89
CA PHE A 39 -7.90 -25.08 -6.55
C PHE A 39 -7.60 -23.60 -6.37
N TYR A 40 -8.62 -22.75 -6.57
CA TYR A 40 -8.50 -21.30 -6.38
C TYR A 40 -8.09 -20.95 -4.95
N PHE A 41 -8.82 -21.42 -3.93
CA PHE A 41 -8.53 -21.10 -2.53
C PHE A 41 -7.18 -21.60 -2.05
N MET A 42 -6.66 -22.65 -2.66
CA MET A 42 -5.32 -23.14 -2.39
C MET A 42 -4.25 -22.26 -3.02
N THR A 43 -4.41 -21.87 -4.28
CA THR A 43 -3.43 -21.08 -5.03
C THR A 43 -3.45 -19.62 -4.63
N VAL A 44 -4.56 -19.04 -4.21
CA VAL A 44 -4.63 -17.65 -3.72
C VAL A 44 -3.80 -17.45 -2.45
N LYS A 45 -3.65 -18.50 -1.63
CA LYS A 45 -2.78 -18.51 -0.44
C LYS A 45 -1.33 -18.90 -0.73
N GLY A 46 -1.07 -19.39 -1.92
CA GLY A 46 0.24 -19.81 -2.39
C GLY A 46 0.61 -21.23 -2.03
N LEU A 47 0.73 -22.09 -3.07
CA LEU A 47 1.17 -23.47 -2.97
C LEU A 47 2.26 -23.79 -3.98
N SER A 48 3.13 -24.75 -3.62
CA SER A 48 4.05 -25.37 -4.57
C SER A 48 3.31 -26.34 -5.48
N VAL A 49 3.90 -26.65 -6.63
CA VAL A 49 3.36 -27.68 -7.54
C VAL A 49 3.23 -29.02 -6.83
N THR A 50 4.19 -29.39 -5.97
CA THR A 50 4.15 -30.64 -5.20
C THR A 50 2.93 -30.68 -4.26
N GLU A 51 2.72 -29.61 -3.49
CA GLU A 51 1.56 -29.49 -2.60
C GLU A 51 0.23 -29.51 -3.36
N LEU A 52 0.17 -28.91 -4.56
CA LEU A 52 -1.01 -28.99 -5.43
C LEU A 52 -1.28 -30.43 -5.86
N LEU A 53 -0.28 -31.14 -6.37
CA LEU A 53 -0.43 -32.53 -6.80
C LEU A 53 -0.81 -33.46 -5.66
N GLU A 54 -0.28 -33.26 -4.46
CA GLU A 54 -0.65 -34.03 -3.27
C GLU A 54 -2.14 -33.88 -2.90
N ASN A 55 -2.73 -32.73 -3.13
CA ASN A 55 -4.14 -32.47 -2.85
C ASN A 55 -5.10 -33.05 -3.89
N TYR A 56 -4.58 -33.52 -5.04
CA TYR A 56 -5.34 -34.09 -6.16
C TYR A 56 -4.82 -35.47 -6.56
N ARG A 57 -4.38 -36.30 -5.58
CA ARG A 57 -3.83 -37.62 -5.82
C ARG A 57 -4.80 -38.60 -6.50
N ASP A 58 -6.09 -38.34 -6.40
CA ASP A 58 -7.19 -39.10 -7.01
C ASP A 58 -7.45 -38.67 -8.49
N LYS A 59 -6.78 -37.63 -8.98
CA LYS A 59 -6.92 -37.11 -10.34
C LYS A 59 -5.69 -37.49 -11.19
N ASP A 60 -5.85 -37.41 -12.51
CA ASP A 60 -4.71 -37.60 -13.43
C ASP A 60 -3.66 -36.51 -13.25
N THR A 61 -2.49 -36.91 -12.79
CA THR A 61 -1.36 -36.01 -12.51
C THR A 61 -0.94 -35.22 -13.74
N ASN A 62 -0.94 -35.85 -14.94
CA ASN A 62 -0.52 -35.18 -16.17
C ASN A 62 -1.50 -34.07 -16.55
N SER A 63 -2.80 -34.32 -16.45
CA SER A 63 -3.84 -33.31 -16.71
C SER A 63 -3.69 -32.11 -15.78
N ILE A 64 -3.40 -32.32 -14.49
CA ILE A 64 -3.19 -31.23 -13.52
C ILE A 64 -1.91 -30.44 -13.84
N ILE A 65 -0.82 -31.12 -14.18
CA ILE A 65 0.44 -30.46 -14.58
C ILE A 65 0.20 -29.59 -15.83
N MET A 66 -0.45 -30.14 -16.85
CA MET A 66 -0.77 -29.39 -18.08
C MET A 66 -1.64 -28.18 -17.79
N PHE A 67 -2.62 -28.32 -16.90
CA PHE A 67 -3.45 -27.20 -16.47
C PHE A 67 -2.64 -26.12 -15.74
N ILE A 68 -1.79 -26.50 -14.78
CA ILE A 68 -0.89 -25.58 -14.08
C ILE A 68 0.03 -24.83 -15.06
N GLU A 69 0.66 -25.54 -16.00
CA GLU A 69 1.56 -24.93 -16.98
C GLU A 69 0.80 -23.98 -17.94
N LYS A 70 -0.43 -24.33 -18.33
CA LYS A 70 -1.30 -23.43 -19.08
C LYS A 70 -1.58 -22.14 -18.29
N LEU A 71 -2.02 -22.24 -17.03
CA LEU A 71 -2.29 -21.09 -16.20
C LEU A 71 -1.05 -20.22 -15.93
N LYS A 72 0.15 -20.84 -15.85
CA LYS A 72 1.42 -20.11 -15.76
C LYS A 72 1.73 -19.36 -17.07
N GLY A 73 1.54 -20.01 -18.22
CA GLY A 73 1.73 -19.39 -19.53
C GLY A 73 0.80 -18.19 -19.76
N GLU A 74 -0.41 -18.27 -19.26
CA GLU A 74 -1.42 -17.21 -19.31
C GLU A 74 -1.27 -16.17 -18.18
N LYS A 75 -0.26 -16.27 -17.32
CA LYS A 75 0.00 -15.42 -16.15
C LYS A 75 -1.17 -15.37 -15.15
N ILE A 76 -1.98 -16.41 -15.11
CA ILE A 76 -3.04 -16.61 -14.11
C ILE A 76 -2.44 -17.14 -12.81
N LEU A 77 -1.48 -18.06 -12.90
CA LEU A 77 -0.62 -18.46 -11.77
C LEU A 77 0.75 -17.79 -11.90
N VAL A 78 1.14 -17.08 -10.85
CA VAL A 78 2.37 -16.27 -10.79
C VAL A 78 3.21 -16.65 -9.57
N ASN A 79 4.51 -16.35 -9.59
CA ASN A 79 5.40 -16.60 -8.44
C ASN A 79 5.35 -15.49 -7.37
N SER A 80 4.78 -14.36 -7.73
CA SER A 80 4.56 -13.19 -6.88
C SER A 80 3.47 -12.36 -7.50
N LEU A 81 2.68 -11.66 -6.71
CA LEU A 81 1.77 -10.64 -7.23
C LEU A 81 2.58 -9.55 -7.93
N ASP A 82 2.03 -9.03 -9.04
CA ASP A 82 2.59 -7.86 -9.67
C ASP A 82 2.53 -6.68 -8.68
N ASP A 83 3.67 -6.05 -8.48
CA ASP A 83 3.76 -4.86 -7.66
C ASP A 83 3.35 -3.66 -8.53
N LEU A 84 2.32 -2.90 -8.11
CA LEU A 84 1.94 -1.68 -8.82
C LEU A 84 3.07 -0.66 -8.83
N ASN A 85 3.87 -0.61 -7.77
CA ASN A 85 5.08 0.21 -7.78
C ASN A 85 6.05 -0.24 -8.87
N MET A 86 6.11 -1.53 -9.22
CA MET A 86 6.89 -2.03 -10.35
C MET A 86 6.37 -1.54 -11.70
N LEU A 87 5.05 -1.38 -11.85
CA LEU A 87 4.47 -0.79 -13.07
C LEU A 87 4.81 0.70 -13.20
N PHE A 88 4.88 1.41 -12.08
CA PHE A 88 5.23 2.82 -12.03
C PHE A 88 6.71 3.07 -11.71
N SER A 89 7.42 2.11 -11.11
CA SER A 89 8.83 2.18 -10.76
C SER A 89 9.76 1.90 -11.94
N SER A 90 9.22 1.58 -13.12
CA SER A 90 10.02 1.70 -14.34
C SER A 90 10.56 3.14 -14.49
N GLN A 91 9.81 4.11 -14.02
CA GLN A 91 10.32 5.47 -13.85
C GLN A 91 11.49 5.50 -12.85
N ASN A 92 11.35 4.86 -11.72
CA ASN A 92 12.29 4.88 -10.61
C ASN A 92 13.55 4.01 -10.85
N ARG A 93 13.48 2.97 -11.66
CA ARG A 93 14.62 2.13 -12.06
C ARG A 93 15.41 2.69 -13.24
N ILE A 94 14.76 3.47 -14.09
CA ILE A 94 15.38 4.09 -15.27
C ILE A 94 15.94 5.47 -14.92
N TYR A 95 15.33 6.18 -13.96
CA TYR A 95 15.83 7.47 -13.54
C TYR A 95 16.95 7.29 -12.52
N LYS A 96 18.08 7.86 -12.83
CA LYS A 96 19.09 8.20 -11.83
C LYS A 96 18.42 9.13 -10.81
N ASP A 97 18.88 9.07 -9.57
CA ASP A 97 18.47 10.00 -8.51
C ASP A 97 18.83 11.45 -8.89
N ILE A 98 18.00 12.02 -9.71
CA ILE A 98 18.10 13.39 -10.19
C ILE A 98 16.82 14.15 -9.81
N ASP A 99 16.95 15.46 -9.64
CA ASP A 99 15.79 16.30 -9.37
C ASP A 99 14.81 16.29 -10.55
N ASN A 100 13.77 15.46 -10.44
CA ASN A 100 12.68 15.36 -11.39
C ASN A 100 11.54 16.36 -11.10
N SER A 101 11.69 17.23 -10.11
CA SER A 101 10.63 18.17 -9.69
C SER A 101 10.14 19.10 -10.81
N GLY A 102 10.87 19.13 -11.93
CA GLY A 102 10.53 19.90 -13.11
C GLY A 102 10.18 19.10 -14.35
N ASP A 103 10.34 17.78 -14.34
CA ASP A 103 10.37 17.00 -15.57
C ASP A 103 9.02 16.69 -16.19
N ALA A 104 7.94 16.58 -15.41
CA ALA A 104 6.60 16.44 -15.97
C ALA A 104 6.16 17.68 -16.75
N VAL A 105 6.71 18.84 -16.37
CA VAL A 105 6.60 20.10 -17.09
C VAL A 105 8.01 20.68 -17.11
N LYS A 106 8.85 20.26 -18.08
CA LYS A 106 10.24 20.71 -18.29
C LYS A 106 10.32 22.20 -18.61
N ALA A 107 9.84 23.03 -17.71
CA ALA A 107 9.46 24.36 -18.04
C ALA A 107 9.88 25.32 -16.93
N SER A 108 9.85 26.59 -17.26
CA SER A 108 10.09 27.67 -16.33
C SER A 108 9.13 27.61 -15.11
N PRO A 109 9.46 28.24 -13.98
CA PRO A 109 8.54 28.35 -12.85
C PRO A 109 7.14 28.87 -13.24
N GLU A 110 7.06 29.78 -14.22
CA GLU A 110 5.82 30.34 -14.71
C GLU A 110 4.96 29.32 -15.45
N GLU A 111 5.58 28.44 -16.24
CA GLU A 111 4.86 27.36 -16.94
C GLU A 111 4.37 26.30 -15.96
N ARG A 112 5.12 25.98 -14.89
CA ARG A 112 4.67 25.10 -13.80
C ARG A 112 3.46 25.70 -13.08
N GLU A 113 3.51 26.97 -12.74
CA GLU A 113 2.40 27.67 -12.10
C GLU A 113 1.17 27.68 -13.00
N LYS A 114 1.35 27.95 -14.29
CA LYS A 114 0.27 27.90 -15.29
C LYS A 114 -0.34 26.53 -15.40
N PHE A 115 0.48 25.46 -15.44
CA PHE A 115 0.01 24.08 -15.45
C PHE A 115 -0.78 23.76 -14.18
N THR A 116 -0.22 24.04 -13.01
CA THR A 116 -0.86 23.81 -11.71
C THR A 116 -2.21 24.51 -11.62
N ASN A 117 -2.25 25.79 -12.00
CA ASN A 117 -3.49 26.58 -12.00
C ASN A 117 -4.52 26.02 -12.99
N SER A 118 -4.09 25.52 -14.15
CA SER A 118 -4.99 24.89 -15.12
C SER A 118 -5.55 23.57 -14.60
N ALA A 119 -4.76 22.78 -13.89
CA ALA A 119 -5.19 21.51 -13.29
C ALA A 119 -6.18 21.74 -12.14
N LEU A 120 -5.94 22.75 -11.30
CA LEU A 120 -6.82 23.09 -10.18
C LEU A 120 -8.15 23.71 -10.63
N ARG A 121 -8.15 24.41 -11.77
CA ARG A 121 -9.32 25.13 -12.33
C ARG A 121 -9.74 24.62 -13.70
N ARG A 122 -9.64 23.30 -13.88
CA ARG A 122 -10.05 22.66 -15.13
C ARG A 122 -11.52 22.98 -15.47
N LYS A 123 -11.78 23.33 -16.74
CA LYS A 123 -13.15 23.51 -17.23
C LYS A 123 -13.82 22.15 -17.33
N VAL A 124 -15.03 22.06 -16.80
CA VAL A 124 -15.91 20.91 -17.01
C VAL A 124 -16.71 21.14 -18.28
N SER A 125 -16.42 20.39 -19.34
CA SER A 125 -16.98 20.64 -20.68
C SER A 125 -18.38 20.04 -20.91
N ASN A 126 -18.85 19.15 -20.04
CA ASN A 126 -20.07 18.36 -20.27
C ASN A 126 -21.15 18.60 -19.21
N CYS A 127 -21.17 19.77 -18.56
CA CYS A 127 -22.23 20.12 -17.62
C CYS A 127 -23.12 21.25 -18.16
N CYS A 128 -24.43 21.03 -18.06
CA CYS A 128 -25.44 22.05 -18.28
C CYS A 128 -26.06 22.41 -16.93
N PHE A 129 -26.28 23.70 -16.65
CA PHE A 129 -26.97 24.18 -15.45
C PHE A 129 -26.22 23.94 -14.12
N PRO A 130 -25.11 24.65 -13.85
CA PRO A 130 -24.41 24.56 -12.58
C PRO A 130 -25.29 25.07 -11.43
N VAL A 131 -25.33 24.29 -10.33
CA VAL A 131 -25.99 24.69 -9.10
C VAL A 131 -24.92 25.15 -8.11
N LYS A 132 -25.07 26.37 -7.58
CA LYS A 132 -24.17 26.91 -6.55
C LYS A 132 -24.49 26.26 -5.20
N LEU A 133 -23.48 25.69 -4.56
CA LEU A 133 -23.59 25.18 -3.21
C LEU A 133 -23.37 26.29 -2.17
N GLU A 134 -23.85 26.07 -0.94
CA GLU A 134 -23.59 26.96 0.19
C GLU A 134 -22.11 26.91 0.59
N ASN A 135 -21.60 28.06 1.03
CA ASN A 135 -20.24 28.15 1.58
C ASN A 135 -20.26 27.76 3.06
N ILE A 136 -19.93 26.50 3.34
CA ILE A 136 -19.78 25.99 4.70
C ILE A 136 -18.30 26.08 5.10
N PRO A 137 -17.95 26.67 6.26
CA PRO A 137 -16.57 26.73 6.72
C PRO A 137 -15.99 25.34 6.95
N ALA A 138 -14.76 25.11 6.49
CA ALA A 138 -14.06 23.84 6.68
C ALA A 138 -13.51 23.63 8.11
N GLY A 139 -13.70 24.62 9.00
CA GLY A 139 -13.10 24.62 10.33
C GLY A 139 -11.58 24.66 10.28
N ASP A 140 -10.93 24.17 11.34
CA ASP A 140 -9.47 24.23 11.47
C ASP A 140 -8.73 23.36 10.44
N LEU A 141 -9.41 22.41 9.80
CA LEU A 141 -8.81 21.55 8.78
C LEU A 141 -8.32 22.32 7.54
N ILE A 142 -8.81 23.54 7.32
CA ILE A 142 -8.30 24.43 6.26
C ILE A 142 -6.80 24.73 6.41
N ASN A 143 -6.28 24.65 7.64
CA ASN A 143 -4.88 24.90 7.97
C ASN A 143 -3.99 23.63 7.85
N ARG A 144 -4.58 22.45 7.59
CA ARG A 144 -3.81 21.24 7.35
C ARG A 144 -2.98 21.38 6.06
N LYS A 145 -1.70 21.14 6.15
CA LYS A 145 -0.76 21.22 5.02
C LYS A 145 0.23 20.05 5.06
N SER A 146 0.90 19.79 3.94
CA SER A 146 2.07 18.91 3.91
C SER A 146 3.28 19.65 4.50
N VAL A 147 3.84 19.10 5.56
CA VAL A 147 5.05 19.60 6.23
C VAL A 147 6.26 18.90 5.66
N ARG A 148 7.17 19.64 5.03
CA ARG A 148 8.36 19.10 4.35
C ARG A 148 9.68 19.34 5.09
N ILE A 149 9.65 20.13 6.16
CA ILE A 149 10.82 20.40 7.00
C ILE A 149 10.39 20.26 8.45
N PHE A 150 10.99 19.29 9.11
CA PHE A 150 10.73 18.99 10.50
C PHE A 150 11.86 19.47 11.39
N ASP A 151 11.58 19.71 12.65
CA ASP A 151 12.54 20.10 13.68
C ASP A 151 13.25 18.85 14.18
N LYS A 152 14.54 18.71 13.84
CA LYS A 152 15.37 17.53 14.20
C LYS A 152 15.61 17.42 15.70
N GLU A 153 15.51 18.51 16.44
CA GLU A 153 15.77 18.53 17.89
C GLU A 153 14.52 18.19 18.71
N LYS A 154 13.34 18.33 18.13
CA LYS A 154 12.09 18.05 18.84
C LYS A 154 11.71 16.59 18.70
N LYS A 155 11.31 16.00 19.82
CA LYS A 155 10.79 14.64 19.88
C LYS A 155 9.27 14.64 19.80
N ILE A 156 8.74 13.54 19.28
CA ILE A 156 7.33 13.18 19.40
C ILE A 156 7.18 12.45 20.75
N SER A 157 6.21 12.86 21.55
CA SER A 157 5.89 12.13 22.76
C SER A 157 5.27 10.76 22.44
N PHE A 158 5.46 9.78 23.32
CA PHE A 158 4.82 8.46 23.15
C PHE A 158 3.29 8.60 23.14
N HIS A 159 2.74 9.57 23.86
CA HIS A 159 1.32 9.91 23.83
C HIS A 159 0.87 10.38 22.45
N GLN A 160 1.61 11.28 21.81
CA GLN A 160 1.30 11.77 20.46
C GLN A 160 1.34 10.64 19.42
N LEU A 161 2.35 9.76 19.47
CA LEU A 161 2.41 8.59 18.59
C LEU A 161 1.20 7.66 18.82
N SER A 162 0.88 7.37 20.09
CA SER A 162 -0.27 6.54 20.45
C SER A 162 -1.59 7.18 19.99
N ALA A 163 -1.72 8.50 20.17
CA ALA A 163 -2.89 9.24 19.70
C ALA A 163 -3.00 9.23 18.16
N LEU A 164 -1.89 9.35 17.45
CA LEU A 164 -1.86 9.24 15.99
C LEU A 164 -2.38 7.87 15.53
N LEU A 165 -1.82 6.78 16.08
CA LEU A 165 -2.19 5.41 15.70
C LEU A 165 -3.61 5.05 16.13
N SER A 166 -4.20 5.77 17.10
CA SER A 166 -5.60 5.58 17.47
C SER A 166 -6.60 5.81 16.33
N ALA A 167 -6.21 6.57 15.28
CA ALA A 167 -7.05 6.79 14.11
C ALA A 167 -7.25 5.50 13.27
N VAL A 168 -6.35 4.54 13.42
CA VAL A 168 -6.30 3.33 12.58
C VAL A 168 -6.32 2.02 13.39
N ARG A 169 -6.55 2.10 14.71
CA ARG A 169 -6.68 0.91 15.55
C ARG A 169 -8.10 0.32 15.48
N GLU A 170 -8.22 -0.92 15.92
CA GLU A 170 -9.51 -1.54 16.23
C GLU A 170 -10.02 -1.02 17.59
N TYR A 171 -11.31 -0.75 17.65
CA TYR A 171 -12.05 -0.42 18.87
C TYR A 171 -12.98 -1.58 19.24
N GLU A 172 -13.72 -1.43 20.33
CA GLU A 172 -14.70 -2.41 20.77
C GLU A 172 -15.64 -2.85 19.63
N ASN A 173 -16.05 -4.11 19.66
CA ASN A 173 -16.91 -4.72 18.64
C ASN A 173 -16.31 -4.74 17.22
N LYS A 174 -14.98 -4.85 17.09
CA LYS A 174 -14.26 -4.88 15.80
C LYS A 174 -14.50 -3.63 14.95
N LYS A 175 -14.71 -2.49 15.60
CA LYS A 175 -14.96 -1.23 14.94
C LYS A 175 -13.65 -0.50 14.63
N TYR A 176 -13.51 -0.06 13.40
CA TYR A 176 -12.47 0.88 12.96
C TYR A 176 -13.10 2.25 12.69
N LEU A 177 -12.30 3.32 12.78
CA LEU A 177 -12.75 4.67 12.48
C LEU A 177 -12.70 5.04 11.00
N TYR A 178 -12.22 4.14 10.17
CA TYR A 178 -12.19 4.28 8.71
C TYR A 178 -12.87 3.08 8.04
N PRO A 179 -13.48 3.27 6.86
CA PRO A 179 -14.06 2.18 6.11
C PRO A 179 -12.98 1.37 5.38
N SER A 180 -13.26 0.09 5.19
CA SER A 180 -12.46 -0.80 4.34
C SER A 180 -13.37 -1.68 3.49
N GLY A 181 -12.93 -2.04 2.31
CA GLY A 181 -13.64 -2.91 1.39
C GLY A 181 -14.07 -4.23 2.04
N GLY A 182 -15.39 -4.41 2.23
CA GLY A 182 -15.96 -5.60 2.88
C GLY A 182 -15.62 -5.77 4.36
N GLY A 183 -15.08 -4.74 5.01
CA GLY A 183 -14.68 -4.77 6.42
C GLY A 183 -13.47 -5.68 6.68
N LEU A 184 -12.54 -5.79 5.73
CA LEU A 184 -11.42 -6.75 5.79
C LEU A 184 -10.11 -6.15 6.29
N TYR A 185 -9.92 -4.83 6.18
CA TYR A 185 -8.74 -4.10 6.67
C TYR A 185 -7.39 -4.72 6.25
N PRO A 186 -7.15 -4.92 4.93
CA PRO A 186 -6.01 -5.70 4.42
C PRO A 186 -4.71 -4.90 4.35
N VAL A 187 -4.60 -3.76 5.01
CA VAL A 187 -3.41 -2.91 4.98
C VAL A 187 -2.68 -2.99 6.31
N ASP A 188 -1.50 -3.60 6.28
CA ASP A 188 -0.57 -3.64 7.40
C ASP A 188 0.13 -2.29 7.54
N ILE A 189 0.34 -1.84 8.79
CA ILE A 189 0.92 -0.53 9.09
C ILE A 189 2.25 -0.76 9.81
N TYR A 190 3.34 -0.39 9.15
CA TYR A 190 4.68 -0.44 9.72
C TYR A 190 5.10 0.96 10.14
N VAL A 191 5.82 1.07 11.27
CA VAL A 191 6.32 2.32 11.82
C VAL A 191 7.82 2.21 12.00
N PHE A 192 8.59 2.98 11.23
CA PHE A 192 10.03 3.11 11.43
C PHE A 192 10.31 4.33 12.29
N VAL A 193 10.77 4.08 13.50
CA VAL A 193 11.15 5.12 14.48
C VAL A 193 12.64 5.39 14.37
N LYS A 194 13.02 6.65 14.20
CA LYS A 194 14.41 7.07 14.14
C LYS A 194 15.03 7.24 15.53
N GLU A 195 16.34 7.17 15.58
CA GLU A 195 17.09 7.27 16.83
C GLU A 195 16.76 8.55 17.60
N ASN A 196 16.40 8.39 18.87
CA ASN A 196 16.08 9.49 19.80
C ASN A 196 14.96 10.46 19.32
N ARG A 197 14.08 10.05 18.39
CA ARG A 197 13.05 10.93 17.83
C ARG A 197 11.65 10.76 18.43
N VAL A 198 11.41 9.65 19.12
CA VAL A 198 10.16 9.39 19.85
C VAL A 198 10.51 9.10 21.32
N GLU A 199 9.80 9.72 22.26
CA GLU A 199 10.02 9.50 23.68
C GLU A 199 9.65 8.06 24.07
N ASN A 200 10.49 7.45 24.89
CA ASN A 200 10.28 6.09 25.43
C ASN A 200 10.10 4.99 24.37
N LEU A 201 10.60 5.22 23.16
CA LEU A 201 10.61 4.24 22.09
C LEU A 201 11.95 4.27 21.36
N SER A 202 12.62 3.13 21.29
CA SER A 202 13.90 2.99 20.63
C SER A 202 13.78 3.05 19.11
N GLN A 203 14.89 3.32 18.43
CA GLN A 203 14.98 3.14 16.98
C GLN A 203 14.61 1.71 16.60
N GLY A 204 13.87 1.57 15.51
CA GLY A 204 13.50 0.26 14.97
C GLY A 204 12.32 0.34 14.00
N LEU A 205 12.12 -0.75 13.30
CA LEU A 205 10.95 -0.99 12.48
C LEU A 205 9.94 -1.82 13.28
N TYR A 206 8.74 -1.31 13.39
CA TYR A 206 7.66 -1.92 14.17
C TYR A 206 6.45 -2.21 13.28
N LEU A 207 5.79 -3.33 13.50
CA LEU A 207 4.44 -3.60 12.98
C LEU A 207 3.41 -3.14 14.01
N PHE A 208 2.48 -2.30 13.60
CA PHE A 208 1.33 -1.94 14.41
C PHE A 208 0.29 -3.06 14.38
N ILE A 209 -0.13 -3.52 15.55
CA ILE A 209 -1.15 -4.55 15.74
C ILE A 209 -2.45 -3.85 16.18
N PRO A 210 -3.38 -3.57 15.25
CA PRO A 210 -4.53 -2.69 15.52
C PRO A 210 -5.47 -3.20 16.61
N TYR A 211 -5.72 -4.51 16.66
CA TYR A 211 -6.66 -5.14 17.61
C TYR A 211 -6.09 -5.27 19.03
N GLU A 212 -4.76 -5.23 19.18
CA GLU A 212 -4.09 -5.21 20.49
C GLU A 212 -3.62 -3.80 20.88
N ASN A 213 -3.68 -2.85 19.96
CA ASN A 213 -3.14 -1.50 20.10
C ASN A 213 -1.67 -1.50 20.57
N LYS A 214 -0.83 -2.29 19.88
CA LYS A 214 0.58 -2.53 20.21
C LYS A 214 1.47 -2.32 19.01
N LEU A 215 2.73 -2.01 19.27
CA LEU A 215 3.84 -2.08 18.32
C LEU A 215 4.67 -3.33 18.60
N ALA A 216 4.85 -4.19 17.60
CA ALA A 216 5.75 -5.33 17.65
C ALA A 216 7.01 -5.02 16.84
N VAL A 217 8.19 -5.29 17.42
CA VAL A 217 9.48 -5.13 16.72
C VAL A 217 9.54 -6.11 15.55
N VAL A 218 9.82 -5.59 14.37
CA VAL A 218 10.06 -6.39 13.14
C VAL A 218 11.55 -6.52 12.90
N ASP A 219 12.26 -5.38 12.94
CA ASP A 219 13.71 -5.31 12.74
C ASP A 219 14.29 -4.09 13.45
N ILE A 220 15.61 -4.09 13.65
CA ILE A 220 16.37 -2.97 14.20
C ILE A 220 17.48 -2.63 13.20
N PRO A 221 17.19 -1.87 12.12
CA PRO A 221 18.17 -1.51 11.11
C PRO A 221 19.32 -0.70 11.73
N GLU A 222 20.56 -0.96 11.31
CA GLU A 222 21.75 -0.23 11.77
C GLU A 222 21.81 1.23 11.27
N GLY A 223 21.02 1.55 10.22
CA GLY A 223 20.96 2.88 9.60
C GLY A 223 19.55 3.47 9.57
N ASP A 224 19.42 4.55 8.85
CA ASP A 224 18.13 5.09 8.45
C ASP A 224 17.78 4.64 7.02
N PHE A 225 16.54 4.88 6.61
CA PHE A 225 16.05 4.50 5.27
C PHE A 225 16.21 5.62 4.22
N LYS A 226 17.18 6.50 4.42
CA LYS A 226 17.43 7.68 3.57
C LYS A 226 17.63 7.32 2.11
N GLU A 227 18.40 6.26 1.82
CA GLU A 227 18.76 5.90 0.44
C GLU A 227 17.56 5.37 -0.35
N ALA A 228 16.51 4.91 0.32
CA ALA A 228 15.24 4.57 -0.33
C ALA A 228 14.47 5.79 -0.83
N HIS A 229 14.78 7.00 -0.31
CA HIS A 229 14.11 8.23 -0.71
C HIS A 229 14.86 8.92 -1.85
N TYR A 230 14.11 9.31 -2.90
CA TYR A 230 14.67 10.10 -3.99
C TYR A 230 15.00 11.52 -3.55
N PHE A 231 15.83 12.18 -4.35
CA PHE A 231 16.36 13.52 -4.10
C PHE A 231 15.32 14.51 -3.54
N SER A 232 14.13 14.58 -4.14
CA SER A 232 13.06 15.50 -3.74
C SER A 232 12.47 15.23 -2.34
N ASN A 233 12.62 13.99 -1.83
CA ASN A 233 12.01 13.54 -0.58
C ASN A 233 13.03 13.25 0.51
N ARG A 234 14.33 13.21 0.18
CA ARG A 234 15.40 12.82 1.09
C ARG A 234 15.50 13.74 2.31
N ASP A 235 15.43 15.05 2.11
CA ASP A 235 15.45 16.04 3.19
C ASP A 235 14.20 15.94 4.09
N ILE A 236 13.06 15.58 3.51
CA ILE A 236 11.82 15.36 4.26
C ILE A 236 12.02 14.18 5.20
N HIS A 237 12.51 13.05 4.66
CA HIS A 237 12.84 11.89 5.48
C HIS A 237 13.89 12.23 6.54
N GLU A 238 15.03 12.81 6.18
CA GLU A 238 16.10 13.12 7.15
C GLU A 238 15.64 13.96 8.33
N SER A 239 14.72 14.90 8.11
CA SER A 239 14.23 15.77 9.17
C SER A 239 13.08 15.17 9.99
N SER A 240 12.35 14.19 9.48
CA SER A 240 11.21 13.56 10.15
C SER A 240 11.61 12.82 11.43
N ALA A 241 10.66 12.52 12.29
CA ALA A 241 10.87 11.78 13.53
C ALA A 241 10.64 10.28 13.33
N PHE A 242 9.66 9.92 12.53
CA PHE A 242 9.33 8.54 12.18
C PHE A 242 8.58 8.50 10.85
N SER A 243 8.62 7.34 10.21
CA SER A 243 7.91 7.06 8.96
C SER A 243 6.85 5.99 9.19
N VAL A 244 5.71 6.13 8.52
CA VAL A 244 4.68 5.08 8.47
C VAL A 244 4.62 4.52 7.07
N TYR A 245 4.80 3.21 6.94
CA TYR A 245 4.72 2.48 5.68
C TYR A 245 3.41 1.69 5.65
N LEU A 246 2.66 1.83 4.57
CA LEU A 246 1.43 1.11 4.31
C LEU A 246 1.73 -0.04 3.36
N VAL A 247 1.38 -1.25 3.77
CA VAL A 247 1.65 -2.48 3.03
C VAL A 247 0.34 -3.25 2.87
N TYR A 248 -0.08 -3.45 1.62
CA TYR A 248 -1.23 -4.29 1.32
C TYR A 248 -0.90 -5.75 1.55
N ASN A 249 -1.80 -6.48 2.19
CA ASN A 249 -1.71 -7.92 2.42
C ASN A 249 -2.86 -8.64 1.69
N ALA A 250 -2.53 -9.25 0.56
CA ALA A 250 -3.48 -9.89 -0.34
C ALA A 250 -4.18 -11.10 0.31
N GLU A 251 -3.58 -11.73 1.31
CA GLU A 251 -4.13 -12.89 2.01
C GLU A 251 -5.51 -12.60 2.62
N TYR A 252 -5.76 -11.35 3.02
CA TYR A 252 -6.98 -10.97 3.72
C TYR A 252 -8.12 -10.50 2.82
N SER A 253 -7.86 -10.09 1.59
CA SER A 253 -8.92 -9.55 0.71
C SER A 253 -9.09 -10.30 -0.61
N MET A 254 -8.04 -10.80 -1.23
CA MET A 254 -8.12 -11.54 -2.49
C MET A 254 -8.96 -12.82 -2.41
N PRO A 255 -8.99 -13.60 -1.30
CA PRO A 255 -9.86 -14.77 -1.21
C PRO A 255 -11.35 -14.45 -1.38
N LYS A 256 -11.76 -13.19 -1.11
CA LYS A 256 -13.15 -12.74 -1.27
C LYS A 256 -13.41 -11.96 -2.55
N TYR A 257 -12.41 -11.21 -3.01
CA TYR A 257 -12.59 -10.20 -4.05
C TYR A 257 -11.68 -10.38 -5.27
N ASP A 258 -10.93 -11.47 -5.38
CA ASP A 258 -9.95 -11.67 -6.44
C ASP A 258 -9.02 -10.44 -6.58
N GLY A 259 -8.67 -10.07 -7.81
CA GLY A 259 -7.86 -8.90 -8.09
C GLY A 259 -8.49 -7.57 -7.65
N LEU A 260 -9.83 -7.49 -7.52
CA LEU A 260 -10.50 -6.33 -6.95
C LEU A 260 -10.05 -6.06 -5.51
N GLY A 261 -9.68 -7.11 -4.76
CA GLY A 261 -9.14 -6.97 -3.42
C GLY A 261 -7.89 -6.11 -3.37
N TYR A 262 -7.03 -6.18 -4.39
CA TYR A 262 -5.83 -5.34 -4.47
C TYR A 262 -6.19 -3.87 -4.73
N TYR A 263 -7.10 -3.61 -5.67
CA TYR A 263 -7.59 -2.25 -5.93
C TYR A 263 -8.22 -1.63 -4.67
N LEU A 264 -9.04 -2.40 -3.93
CA LEU A 264 -9.63 -1.95 -2.67
C LEU A 264 -8.57 -1.67 -1.61
N GLY A 265 -7.51 -2.50 -1.53
CA GLY A 265 -6.37 -2.27 -0.62
C GLY A 265 -5.63 -0.95 -0.92
N ILE A 266 -5.47 -0.59 -2.21
CA ILE A 266 -4.90 0.71 -2.60
C ILE A 266 -5.80 1.86 -2.16
N ALA A 267 -7.12 1.72 -2.34
CA ALA A 267 -8.08 2.72 -1.88
C ALA A 267 -8.05 2.87 -0.35
N ASP A 268 -7.98 1.75 0.38
CA ASP A 268 -7.84 1.73 1.85
C ASP A 268 -6.55 2.44 2.29
N GLY A 269 -5.43 2.26 1.56
CA GLY A 269 -4.18 2.98 1.79
C GLY A 269 -4.36 4.49 1.75
N GLY A 270 -5.11 5.01 0.77
CA GLY A 270 -5.45 6.44 0.68
C GLY A 270 -6.33 6.91 1.85
N ILE A 271 -7.31 6.09 2.25
CA ILE A 271 -8.21 6.38 3.39
C ILE A 271 -7.42 6.43 4.71
N ILE A 272 -6.55 5.44 4.95
CA ILE A 272 -5.65 5.39 6.11
C ILE A 272 -4.75 6.61 6.15
N SER A 273 -4.17 6.98 5.01
CA SER A 273 -3.30 8.16 4.91
C SER A 273 -4.04 9.45 5.27
N GLN A 274 -5.28 9.60 4.82
CA GLN A 274 -6.11 10.74 5.19
C GLN A 274 -6.45 10.74 6.69
N ALA A 275 -6.81 9.57 7.25
CA ALA A 275 -7.11 9.45 8.68
C ALA A 275 -5.89 9.83 9.54
N LEU A 276 -4.71 9.29 9.20
CA LEU A 276 -3.46 9.60 9.90
C LEU A 276 -3.07 11.09 9.77
N THR A 277 -3.18 11.69 8.58
CA THR A 277 -2.79 13.09 8.39
C THR A 277 -3.74 14.08 9.09
N ILE A 278 -5.03 13.79 9.16
CA ILE A 278 -5.99 14.58 9.95
C ILE A 278 -5.68 14.43 11.44
N LYS A 279 -5.45 13.19 11.90
CA LYS A 279 -5.13 12.95 13.31
C LYS A 279 -3.80 13.59 13.69
N ALA A 280 -2.76 13.51 12.85
CA ALA A 280 -1.49 14.20 13.05
C ALA A 280 -1.68 15.70 13.25
N PHE A 281 -2.48 16.33 12.38
CA PHE A 281 -2.79 17.76 12.51
C PHE A 281 -3.43 18.10 13.86
N SER A 282 -4.40 17.30 14.34
CA SER A 282 -5.04 17.50 15.64
C SER A 282 -4.07 17.34 16.83
N GLU A 283 -3.06 16.47 16.68
CA GLU A 283 -2.02 16.23 17.69
C GLU A 283 -0.80 17.18 17.56
N LYS A 284 -0.87 18.17 16.66
CA LYS A 284 0.23 19.10 16.35
C LYS A 284 1.48 18.39 15.80
N ILE A 285 1.29 17.29 15.13
CA ILE A 285 2.31 16.56 14.39
C ILE A 285 2.23 17.00 12.92
N GLY A 286 3.35 17.41 12.34
CA GLY A 286 3.46 17.63 10.90
C GLY A 286 3.50 16.30 10.16
N SER A 287 2.96 16.27 8.94
CA SER A 287 2.96 15.08 8.09
C SER A 287 3.23 15.41 6.63
N CYS A 288 3.89 14.49 5.92
CA CYS A 288 4.10 14.54 4.47
C CYS A 288 3.94 13.15 3.87
N ILE A 289 2.97 12.98 2.97
CA ILE A 289 2.83 11.75 2.18
C ILE A 289 3.91 11.74 1.12
N ILE A 290 4.66 10.64 1.01
CA ILE A 290 5.76 10.44 0.07
C ILE A 290 5.24 9.65 -1.13
N GLY A 291 5.22 10.30 -2.31
CA GLY A 291 4.73 9.68 -3.54
C GLY A 291 5.76 8.78 -4.23
N GLU A 292 7.05 9.06 -4.05
CA GLU A 292 8.14 8.37 -4.75
C GLU A 292 9.15 7.82 -3.75
N MET A 293 9.43 6.51 -3.87
CA MET A 293 10.40 5.80 -3.03
C MET A 293 10.91 4.56 -3.76
N ASN A 294 12.19 4.26 -3.66
CA ASN A 294 12.74 2.97 -4.03
C ASN A 294 12.65 2.00 -2.84
N PHE A 295 11.48 1.40 -2.64
CA PHE A 295 11.23 0.51 -1.52
C PHE A 295 12.12 -0.76 -1.56
N ASP A 296 12.61 -1.16 -2.73
CA ASP A 296 13.48 -2.34 -2.88
C ASP A 296 14.76 -2.21 -2.02
N GLU A 297 15.30 -1.00 -1.82
CA GLU A 297 16.50 -0.73 -1.00
C GLU A 297 16.32 -1.07 0.49
N ILE A 298 15.08 -1.10 0.97
CA ILE A 298 14.77 -1.32 2.39
C ILE A 298 13.83 -2.51 2.62
N SER A 299 13.40 -3.16 1.55
CA SER A 299 12.38 -4.22 1.60
C SER A 299 12.79 -5.42 2.47
N GLU A 300 14.09 -5.70 2.57
CA GLU A 300 14.62 -6.81 3.38
C GLU A 300 14.29 -6.68 4.87
N TYR A 301 14.27 -5.45 5.41
CA TYR A 301 13.96 -5.21 6.83
C TYR A 301 12.49 -5.46 7.18
N PHE A 302 11.61 -5.43 6.19
CA PHE A 302 10.16 -5.64 6.40
C PHE A 302 9.76 -7.11 6.43
N HIS A 303 10.63 -8.02 5.97
CA HIS A 303 10.39 -9.46 5.90
C HIS A 303 9.05 -9.83 5.24
N LEU A 304 8.67 -9.08 4.20
CA LEU A 304 7.38 -9.22 3.53
C LEU A 304 7.23 -10.59 2.84
N SER A 305 6.03 -11.14 2.93
CA SER A 305 5.64 -12.29 2.14
C SER A 305 5.40 -11.89 0.67
N PRO A 306 5.39 -12.84 -0.28
CA PRO A 306 5.05 -12.55 -1.68
C PRO A 306 3.64 -11.96 -1.88
N LEU A 307 2.74 -12.13 -0.89
CA LEU A 307 1.38 -11.59 -0.88
C LEU A 307 1.29 -10.19 -0.29
N GLN A 308 2.37 -9.69 0.29
CA GLN A 308 2.43 -8.34 0.84
C GLN A 308 3.11 -7.40 -0.16
N LYS A 309 2.49 -6.23 -0.38
CA LYS A 309 2.97 -5.22 -1.34
C LYS A 309 2.97 -3.84 -0.71
N TYR A 310 4.12 -3.17 -0.79
CA TYR A 310 4.23 -1.77 -0.38
C TYR A 310 3.28 -0.89 -1.20
N LEU A 311 2.59 0.02 -0.53
CA LEU A 311 1.69 1.00 -1.16
C LEU A 311 2.31 2.38 -1.18
N HIS A 312 2.54 2.98 -0.03
CA HIS A 312 3.28 4.23 0.11
C HIS A 312 3.70 4.52 1.57
N CYS A 313 4.44 5.63 1.74
CA CYS A 313 5.00 6.07 3.00
C CYS A 313 4.47 7.44 3.39
N ILE A 314 4.45 7.72 4.70
CA ILE A 314 4.12 9.03 5.27
C ILE A 314 5.18 9.38 6.29
N GLU A 315 5.81 10.55 6.15
CA GLU A 315 6.77 11.09 7.09
C GLU A 315 6.08 11.96 8.15
N PHE A 316 6.50 11.83 9.41
CA PHE A 316 5.93 12.53 10.56
C PHE A 316 7.02 13.16 11.42
N GLY A 317 6.71 14.33 11.99
CA GLY A 317 7.60 15.04 12.92
C GLY A 317 7.00 16.35 13.39
N ILE A 318 7.69 17.07 14.26
CA ILE A 318 7.28 18.41 14.66
C ILE A 318 7.71 19.40 13.57
N GLU A 319 6.79 20.22 13.09
CA GLU A 319 7.10 21.24 12.07
C GLU A 319 8.17 22.23 12.57
N LYS A 320 9.21 22.48 11.77
CA LYS A 320 10.18 23.52 12.03
C LYS A 320 9.55 24.89 11.72
N LYS A 321 9.35 25.71 12.75
CA LYS A 321 8.82 27.08 12.60
C LYS A 321 9.94 28.04 12.25
N GLY A 322 9.64 29.01 11.40
CA GLY A 322 10.56 30.14 11.15
C GLY A 322 11.46 29.99 9.91
N LEU A 323 11.01 29.27 8.87
CA LEU A 323 11.58 29.33 7.52
C LEU A 323 10.65 30.12 6.60
#